data_8812401f9f664ceaa9f6cc77888adc61
#
_entry.id   8812401f9f664ceaa9f6cc77888adc61
#
_cell.length_a   1.000
_cell.length_b   1.000
_cell.length_c   1.000
_cell.angle_alpha   90.00
_cell.angle_beta   90.00
_cell.angle_gamma   90.00
#
_symmetry.space_group_name_H-M   'P 1'
#
loop_
_entity.id
_entity.type
_entity.pdbx_description
1 polymer ?
#
loop_
_entity_poly.entity_id
_entity_poly.type
_entity_poly.pdbx_seq_one_letter_code
_entity_poly.pdbx_strand_id
1 'polypeptide(L)'
;MTDEIPPPYRGEIIIPSPTHAGGVVVRRDGPEPRFLLVTARRQPGLWVFPKGHIEVGETPEQAAVREVVEEAGVEATVVAPIGATEFRSARGPVRAQFYLMDFVSETAPGEDRRLAWMTADEARRALIYEDARLLITRAASGR
;
A
#
# COMPACT_ATOMS: atom_id res chain seq x y z
N MET A 1 15.40 -18.54 13.58
CA MET A 1 14.56 -17.35 13.43
C MET A 1 13.33 -17.66 12.60
N THR A 2 12.19 -17.28 13.04
CA THR A 2 10.96 -17.57 12.30
C THR A 2 10.59 -16.40 11.39
N ASP A 3 10.05 -16.73 10.23
CA ASP A 3 9.49 -15.76 9.32
C ASP A 3 7.99 -15.60 9.58
N GLU A 4 7.60 -15.83 10.81
CA GLU A 4 6.21 -15.80 11.20
C GLU A 4 5.63 -14.41 11.09
N ILE A 5 4.48 -14.30 10.42
CA ILE A 5 3.76 -13.05 10.28
C ILE A 5 3.16 -12.70 11.64
N PRO A 6 3.48 -11.52 12.21
CA PRO A 6 2.92 -11.16 13.51
C PRO A 6 1.42 -10.89 13.44
N PRO A 7 0.67 -11.15 14.52
CA PRO A 7 -0.72 -10.75 14.53
C PRO A 7 -0.81 -9.22 14.43
N PRO A 8 -1.83 -8.64 13.78
CA PRO A 8 -3.00 -9.30 13.20
C PRO A 8 -2.83 -9.71 11.74
N TYR A 9 -1.61 -9.86 11.24
CA TYR A 9 -1.33 -10.07 9.82
C TYR A 9 -1.32 -11.55 9.43
N ARG A 10 -2.03 -12.40 10.18
CA ARG A 10 -2.12 -13.82 9.90
C ARG A 10 -3.40 -14.15 9.14
N GLY A 11 -3.43 -15.33 8.51
CA GLY A 11 -4.61 -15.85 7.84
C GLY A 11 -4.66 -15.46 6.37
N GLU A 12 -5.82 -15.09 5.90
CA GLU A 12 -6.07 -14.85 4.48
C GLU A 12 -5.65 -13.46 4.02
N ILE A 13 -4.39 -13.06 4.30
CA ILE A 13 -3.88 -11.77 3.86
C ILE A 13 -3.08 -11.86 2.57
N ILE A 14 -2.84 -13.06 2.07
CA ILE A 14 -2.24 -13.30 0.76
C ILE A 14 -3.32 -13.88 -0.15
N ILE A 15 -3.58 -13.20 -1.27
CA ILE A 15 -4.58 -13.64 -2.24
C ILE A 15 -3.92 -14.41 -3.38
N PRO A 16 -4.63 -15.39 -3.96
CA PRO A 16 -4.10 -16.10 -5.12
C PRO A 16 -4.15 -15.24 -6.37
N SER A 17 -3.07 -15.33 -7.19
CA SER A 17 -3.00 -14.70 -8.51
C SER A 17 -3.37 -13.22 -8.54
N PRO A 18 -2.72 -12.38 -7.73
CA PRO A 18 -2.98 -10.94 -7.82
C PRO A 18 -2.46 -10.41 -9.16
N THR A 19 -3.15 -9.40 -9.70
CA THR A 19 -2.72 -8.71 -10.92
C THR A 19 -1.89 -7.48 -10.60
N HIS A 20 -2.10 -6.92 -9.41
CA HIS A 20 -1.44 -5.70 -8.95
C HIS A 20 -0.86 -5.92 -7.55
N ALA A 21 0.09 -5.07 -7.20
CA ALA A 21 0.64 -5.05 -5.85
C ALA A 21 0.90 -3.62 -5.43
N GLY A 22 0.82 -3.38 -4.14
CA GLY A 22 1.04 -2.05 -3.61
C GLY A 22 1.49 -2.06 -2.16
N GLY A 23 1.71 -0.86 -1.62
CA GLY A 23 2.25 -0.70 -0.29
C GLY A 23 1.40 0.19 0.60
N VAL A 24 1.29 -0.23 1.85
CA VAL A 24 0.80 0.59 2.95
C VAL A 24 2.06 0.96 3.75
N VAL A 25 2.61 2.13 3.43
CA VAL A 25 3.89 2.57 4.00
C VAL A 25 3.64 3.35 5.27
N VAL A 26 4.30 2.97 6.35
CA VAL A 26 4.18 3.66 7.63
C VAL A 26 5.48 4.37 7.97
N ARG A 27 5.34 5.58 8.47
CA ARG A 27 6.44 6.44 8.90
C ARG A 27 6.24 6.78 10.38
N ARG A 28 7.27 6.54 11.18
CA ARG A 28 7.18 6.64 12.65
C ARG A 28 8.14 7.65 13.26
N ASP A 29 8.46 8.70 12.52
CA ASP A 29 9.39 9.73 13.00
C ASP A 29 8.69 10.92 13.68
N GLY A 30 7.42 10.78 14.00
CA GLY A 30 6.64 11.79 14.66
C GLY A 30 5.89 11.23 15.86
N PRO A 31 5.00 12.05 16.48
CA PRO A 31 4.27 11.63 17.68
C PRO A 31 3.31 10.46 17.46
N GLU A 32 2.85 10.26 16.23
CA GLU A 32 2.03 9.11 15.89
C GLU A 32 2.37 8.63 14.49
N PRO A 33 2.10 7.35 14.18
CA PRO A 33 2.39 6.80 12.86
C PRO A 33 1.60 7.53 11.77
N ARG A 34 2.23 7.73 10.62
CA ARG A 34 1.59 8.30 9.43
C ARG A 34 1.75 7.36 8.26
N PHE A 35 0.74 7.36 7.41
CA PHE A 35 0.63 6.44 6.29
C PHE A 35 0.64 7.20 4.97
N LEU A 36 1.32 6.64 3.99
CA LEU A 36 1.50 7.26 2.68
C LEU A 36 0.28 7.06 1.79
N LEU A 37 -0.30 8.14 1.33
CA LEU A 37 -1.32 8.12 0.29
C LEU A 37 -0.87 9.00 -0.88
N VAL A 38 -1.33 8.66 -2.07
CA VAL A 38 -1.06 9.43 -3.29
C VAL A 38 -2.38 9.72 -3.98
N THR A 39 -2.40 10.73 -4.84
CA THR A 39 -3.59 11.01 -5.65
C THR A 39 -3.69 9.99 -6.78
N ALA A 40 -4.91 9.57 -7.11
CA ALA A 40 -5.15 8.67 -8.21
C ALA A 40 -4.82 9.36 -9.54
N ARG A 41 -4.26 8.60 -10.49
CA ARG A 41 -3.78 9.16 -11.76
C ARG A 41 -4.86 9.90 -12.53
N ARG A 42 -6.06 9.32 -12.61
CA ARG A 42 -7.16 9.88 -13.41
C ARG A 42 -8.18 10.65 -12.61
N GLN A 43 -8.03 10.69 -11.30
CA GLN A 43 -8.92 11.39 -10.39
C GLN A 43 -8.09 12.09 -9.34
N PRO A 44 -7.54 13.30 -9.66
CA PRO A 44 -6.58 13.93 -8.75
C PRO A 44 -7.16 14.34 -7.39
N GLY A 45 -8.47 14.30 -7.22
CA GLY A 45 -9.09 14.52 -5.91
C GLY A 45 -9.23 13.26 -5.07
N LEU A 46 -8.91 12.09 -5.63
CA LEU A 46 -9.07 10.80 -4.95
C LEU A 46 -7.74 10.34 -4.38
N TRP A 47 -7.73 10.03 -3.09
CA TRP A 47 -6.53 9.49 -2.41
C TRP A 47 -6.56 7.97 -2.42
N VAL A 48 -5.41 7.36 -2.73
CA VAL A 48 -5.27 5.91 -2.83
C VAL A 48 -3.90 5.50 -2.31
N PHE A 49 -3.72 4.19 -2.07
CA PHE A 49 -2.39 3.64 -1.82
C PHE A 49 -1.63 3.50 -3.13
N PRO A 50 -0.30 3.69 -3.12
CA PRO A 50 0.51 3.38 -4.30
C PRO A 50 0.38 1.91 -4.66
N LYS A 51 0.11 1.63 -5.93
CA LYS A 51 0.03 0.26 -6.45
C LYS A 51 0.13 0.28 -7.98
N GLY A 52 0.48 -0.86 -8.54
CA GLY A 52 0.48 -1.01 -9.99
C GLY A 52 0.61 -2.46 -10.42
N HIS A 53 0.70 -2.67 -11.72
CA HIS A 53 0.80 -3.99 -12.31
C HIS A 53 2.04 -4.75 -11.85
N ILE A 54 1.86 -6.04 -11.57
CA ILE A 54 2.98 -6.95 -11.37
C ILE A 54 3.51 -7.30 -12.75
N GLU A 55 4.79 -7.03 -12.99
CA GLU A 55 5.41 -7.28 -14.28
C GLU A 55 5.95 -8.71 -14.38
N VAL A 56 6.16 -9.17 -15.60
CA VAL A 56 6.69 -10.51 -15.84
C VAL A 56 8.02 -10.66 -15.12
N GLY A 57 8.17 -11.74 -14.36
CA GLY A 57 9.37 -12.02 -13.61
C GLY A 57 9.46 -11.35 -12.26
N GLU A 58 8.49 -10.50 -11.93
CA GLU A 58 8.42 -9.84 -10.62
C GLU A 58 7.58 -10.65 -9.63
N THR A 59 8.03 -10.69 -8.38
CA THR A 59 7.12 -11.14 -7.31
C THR A 59 6.19 -9.99 -6.96
N PRO A 60 5.03 -10.26 -6.34
CA PRO A 60 4.17 -9.17 -5.86
C PRO A 60 4.89 -8.20 -4.92
N GLU A 61 5.78 -8.71 -4.06
CA GLU A 61 6.56 -7.87 -3.16
C GLU A 61 7.49 -6.92 -3.91
N GLN A 62 8.17 -7.43 -4.93
CA GLN A 62 9.05 -6.61 -5.75
C GLN A 62 8.26 -5.53 -6.49
N ALA A 63 7.10 -5.89 -7.01
CA ALA A 63 6.22 -4.94 -7.69
C ALA A 63 5.76 -3.84 -6.73
N ALA A 64 5.38 -4.22 -5.51
CA ALA A 64 4.93 -3.25 -4.51
C ALA A 64 6.03 -2.23 -4.17
N VAL A 65 7.25 -2.71 -3.96
CA VAL A 65 8.39 -1.83 -3.66
C VAL A 65 8.65 -0.87 -4.82
N ARG A 66 8.64 -1.39 -6.04
CA ARG A 66 8.87 -0.59 -7.25
C ARG A 66 7.79 0.47 -7.43
N GLU A 67 6.52 0.10 -7.27
CA GLU A 67 5.42 1.03 -7.47
C GLU A 67 5.41 2.15 -6.44
N VAL A 68 5.80 1.88 -5.21
CA VAL A 68 5.91 2.93 -4.19
C VAL A 68 6.96 3.96 -4.60
N VAL A 69 8.08 3.51 -5.16
CA VAL A 69 9.11 4.43 -5.66
C VAL A 69 8.58 5.23 -6.86
N GLU A 70 7.97 4.56 -7.83
CA GLU A 70 7.51 5.20 -9.06
C GLU A 70 6.42 6.24 -8.77
N GLU A 71 5.44 5.89 -7.93
CA GLU A 71 4.30 6.77 -7.70
C GLU A 71 4.55 7.84 -6.65
N ALA A 72 5.36 7.56 -5.65
CA ALA A 72 5.52 8.47 -4.51
C ALA A 72 6.94 8.93 -4.27
N GLY A 73 7.94 8.34 -4.93
CA GLY A 73 9.32 8.66 -4.65
C GLY A 73 9.74 8.27 -3.24
N VAL A 74 9.23 7.14 -2.75
CA VAL A 74 9.51 6.67 -1.40
C VAL A 74 10.13 5.28 -1.47
N GLU A 75 11.27 5.10 -0.80
CA GLU A 75 11.84 3.80 -0.58
C GLU A 75 11.33 3.24 0.74
N ALA A 76 10.89 1.98 0.71
CA ALA A 76 10.32 1.34 1.89
C ALA A 76 10.68 -0.14 1.90
N THR A 77 10.73 -0.72 3.08
CA THR A 77 11.06 -2.13 3.29
C THR A 77 9.80 -2.90 3.63
N VAL A 78 9.58 -4.03 2.97
CA VAL A 78 8.42 -4.89 3.23
C VAL A 78 8.52 -5.50 4.62
N VAL A 79 7.43 -5.40 5.37
CA VAL A 79 7.31 -6.00 6.70
C VAL A 79 6.48 -7.29 6.61
N ALA A 80 5.30 -7.22 6.00
CA ALA A 80 4.38 -8.37 5.96
C ALA A 80 3.27 -8.10 4.94
N PRO A 81 2.68 -9.15 4.36
CA PRO A 81 1.44 -8.96 3.61
C PRO A 81 0.34 -8.51 4.57
N ILE A 82 -0.51 -7.58 4.12
CA ILE A 82 -1.49 -6.98 5.02
C ILE A 82 -2.94 -7.13 4.52
N GLY A 83 -3.13 -7.51 3.27
CA GLY A 83 -4.45 -7.74 2.73
C GLY A 83 -4.54 -7.36 1.26
N ALA A 84 -5.76 -7.23 0.78
CA ALA A 84 -6.00 -7.02 -0.64
C ALA A 84 -7.16 -6.08 -0.87
N THR A 85 -7.17 -5.48 -2.06
CA THR A 85 -8.32 -4.73 -2.54
C THR A 85 -8.74 -5.30 -3.89
N GLU A 86 -10.02 -5.13 -4.22
CA GLU A 86 -10.54 -5.56 -5.51
C GLU A 86 -11.39 -4.46 -6.13
N PHE A 87 -11.29 -4.31 -7.43
CA PHE A 87 -12.22 -3.46 -8.17
C PHE A 87 -12.37 -3.99 -9.59
N ARG A 88 -13.41 -3.56 -10.27
CA ARG A 88 -13.66 -3.94 -11.66
C ARG A 88 -13.13 -2.87 -12.59
N SER A 89 -12.39 -3.31 -13.59
CA SER A 89 -11.98 -2.46 -14.70
C SER A 89 -12.69 -2.92 -15.96
N ALA A 90 -12.54 -2.15 -17.05
CA ALA A 90 -13.08 -2.53 -18.35
C ALA A 90 -12.53 -3.87 -18.84
N ARG A 91 -11.38 -4.29 -18.36
CA ARG A 91 -10.71 -5.54 -18.75
C ARG A 91 -10.93 -6.67 -17.76
N GLY A 92 -11.83 -6.48 -16.78
CA GLY A 92 -12.14 -7.50 -15.82
C GLY A 92 -11.73 -7.09 -14.40
N PRO A 93 -11.79 -8.03 -13.45
CA PRO A 93 -11.47 -7.72 -12.06
C PRO A 93 -9.99 -7.44 -11.87
N VAL A 94 -9.70 -6.46 -11.02
CA VAL A 94 -8.34 -6.13 -10.58
C VAL A 94 -8.22 -6.51 -9.12
N ARG A 95 -7.23 -7.31 -8.79
CA ARG A 95 -6.94 -7.73 -7.42
C ARG A 95 -5.54 -7.27 -7.07
N ALA A 96 -5.44 -6.46 -6.04
CA ALA A 96 -4.16 -5.91 -5.61
C ALA A 96 -3.78 -6.49 -4.25
N GLN A 97 -2.59 -7.07 -4.20
CA GLN A 97 -1.99 -7.54 -2.95
C GLN A 97 -1.23 -6.38 -2.32
N PHE A 98 -1.51 -6.09 -1.06
CA PHE A 98 -0.82 -5.02 -0.34
C PHE A 98 0.10 -5.57 0.75
N TYR A 99 1.19 -4.84 0.94
CA TYR A 99 2.19 -5.15 1.96
C TYR A 99 2.36 -3.97 2.89
N LEU A 100 2.43 -4.24 4.18
CA LEU A 100 2.86 -3.25 5.15
C LEU A 100 4.35 -3.01 4.93
N MET A 101 4.74 -1.75 4.87
CA MET A 101 6.13 -1.37 4.63
C MET A 101 6.58 -0.32 5.62
N ASP A 102 7.86 -0.39 6.00
CA ASP A 102 8.48 0.64 6.81
C ASP A 102 9.18 1.65 5.90
N PHE A 103 8.94 2.93 6.14
CA PHE A 103 9.59 4.02 5.41
C PHE A 103 11.11 3.98 5.62
N VAL A 104 11.87 4.15 4.55
CA VAL A 104 13.32 4.23 4.60
C VAL A 104 13.80 5.64 4.23
N SER A 105 13.44 6.11 3.06
CA SER A 105 13.90 7.42 2.60
C SER A 105 13.02 7.96 1.47
N GLU A 106 13.16 9.25 1.21
CA GLU A 106 12.49 9.88 0.08
C GLU A 106 13.44 9.99 -1.10
N THR A 107 12.92 9.73 -2.30
CA THR A 107 13.65 9.85 -3.56
C THR A 107 12.81 10.70 -4.51
N ALA A 108 13.26 10.89 -5.74
CA ALA A 108 12.46 11.58 -6.74
C ALA A 108 11.42 10.60 -7.30
N PRO A 109 10.14 10.98 -7.31
CA PRO A 109 9.11 10.11 -7.91
C PRO A 109 9.23 10.05 -9.42
N GLY A 110 8.86 8.90 -9.99
CA GLY A 110 8.81 8.74 -11.43
C GLY A 110 7.53 9.28 -12.05
N GLU A 111 6.55 9.63 -11.24
CA GLU A 111 5.26 10.13 -11.70
C GLU A 111 4.92 11.44 -11.00
N ASP A 112 4.12 12.26 -11.68
CA ASP A 112 3.68 13.54 -11.15
C ASP A 112 2.38 13.35 -10.37
N ARG A 113 2.50 13.01 -9.10
CA ARG A 113 1.36 12.85 -8.21
C ARG A 113 1.60 13.63 -6.93
N ARG A 114 0.50 14.05 -6.32
CA ARG A 114 0.56 14.61 -4.97
C ARG A 114 0.61 13.46 -3.98
N LEU A 115 1.37 13.66 -2.92
CA LEU A 115 1.42 12.66 -1.85
C LEU A 115 1.13 13.34 -0.51
N ALA A 116 0.70 12.54 0.45
CA ALA A 116 0.47 13.00 1.81
C ALA A 116 0.78 11.88 2.79
N TRP A 117 1.29 12.28 3.95
CA TRP A 117 1.50 11.40 5.10
C TRP A 117 0.36 11.69 6.07
N MET A 118 -0.52 10.72 6.26
CA MET A 118 -1.74 10.90 7.05
C MET A 118 -1.75 10.01 8.27
N THR A 119 -2.29 10.52 9.38
CA THR A 119 -2.57 9.67 10.53
C THR A 119 -3.59 8.60 10.13
N ALA A 120 -3.73 7.55 10.94
CA ALA A 120 -4.71 6.50 10.64
C ALA A 120 -6.12 7.06 10.47
N ASP A 121 -6.53 7.98 11.34
CA ASP A 121 -7.86 8.58 11.26
C ASP A 121 -8.03 9.43 10.00
N GLU A 122 -7.02 10.23 9.67
CA GLU A 122 -7.04 11.03 8.45
C GLU A 122 -7.13 10.14 7.21
N ALA A 123 -6.32 9.08 7.18
CA ALA A 123 -6.30 8.14 6.05
C ALA A 123 -7.66 7.45 5.89
N ARG A 124 -8.28 7.00 6.98
CA ARG A 124 -9.60 6.37 6.91
C ARG A 124 -10.65 7.32 6.37
N ARG A 125 -10.56 8.61 6.69
CA ARG A 125 -11.49 9.60 6.15
C ARG A 125 -11.22 9.92 4.68
N ALA A 126 -9.96 9.86 4.26
CA ALA A 126 -9.58 10.17 2.88
C ALA A 126 -9.88 9.02 1.91
N LEU A 127 -9.71 7.79 2.37
CA LEU A 127 -9.97 6.60 1.55
C LEU A 127 -11.47 6.36 1.45
N ILE A 128 -11.99 6.19 0.24
CA ILE A 128 -13.43 6.04 0.03
C ILE A 128 -13.88 4.58 -0.05
N TYR A 129 -12.95 3.65 -0.26
CA TYR A 129 -13.28 2.23 -0.39
C TYR A 129 -13.07 1.50 0.93
N GLU A 130 -14.02 0.65 1.27
CA GLU A 130 -14.05 -0.07 2.55
C GLU A 130 -12.84 -0.99 2.72
N ASP A 131 -12.47 -1.72 1.66
CA ASP A 131 -11.34 -2.63 1.72
C ASP A 131 -10.02 -1.87 1.95
N ALA A 132 -9.88 -0.68 1.38
CA ALA A 132 -8.69 0.15 1.61
C ALA A 132 -8.64 0.65 3.06
N ARG A 133 -9.79 1.05 3.62
CA ARG A 133 -9.86 1.48 5.02
C ARG A 133 -9.47 0.35 5.97
N LEU A 134 -9.86 -0.88 5.63
CA LEU A 134 -9.51 -2.05 6.43
C LEU A 134 -7.99 -2.24 6.52
N LEU A 135 -7.27 -1.94 5.43
CA LEU A 135 -5.81 -2.04 5.44
C LEU A 135 -5.19 -1.07 6.44
N ILE A 136 -5.72 0.15 6.53
CA ILE A 136 -5.26 1.12 7.54
C ILE A 136 -5.54 0.60 8.94
N THR A 137 -6.73 0.07 9.16
CA THR A 137 -7.09 -0.48 10.48
C THR A 137 -6.14 -1.60 10.89
N ARG A 138 -5.83 -2.50 9.97
CA ARG A 138 -4.87 -3.59 10.23
C ARG A 138 -3.47 -3.04 10.51
N ALA A 139 -3.02 -2.09 9.71
CA ALA A 139 -1.69 -1.51 9.85
C ALA A 139 -1.54 -0.79 11.20
N ALA A 140 -2.56 -0.06 11.62
CA ALA A 140 -2.54 0.68 12.87
C ALA A 140 -2.59 -0.23 14.09
N SER A 141 -3.32 -1.34 14.02
CA SER A 141 -3.51 -2.23 15.18
C SER A 141 -2.41 -3.26 15.34
N GLY A 142 -1.56 -3.46 14.33
CA GLY A 142 -0.49 -4.45 14.38
C GLY A 142 0.78 -3.96 15.06
N ARG A 143 0.78 -2.76 15.55
CA ARG A 143 1.96 -2.13 16.17
C ARG A 143 1.55 -1.46 17.48
#